data_a0f7ac9e6c0870ede606807e1a15ae0b
#
_entry.id   a0f7ac9e6c0870ede606807e1a15ae0b
#
_cell.length_a   1.000
_cell.length_b   1.000
_cell.length_c   1.000
_cell.angle_alpha   90.00
_cell.angle_beta   90.00
_cell.angle_gamma   90.00
#
_symmetry.space_group_name_H-M   'P 1'
#
loop_
_entity.id
_entity.type
_entity.pdbx_description
1 polymer ?
#
loop_
_entity_poly.entity_id
_entity_poly.type
_entity_poly.pdbx_seq_one_letter_code
_entity_poly.pdbx_strand_id
1 'polypeptide(L)'
;IGSMCSVLTALAFPGLPKPILLPLILIAGFAGGAVWGLIPGYLKAVKGINEVIVCIMLNYVAQLFTSYLVNGPFKDEGMQAHTKQISENARFVRYTTSSQLTNAVFVAILIIVCIYILLWKTSAGFKIRTVGLNFFSSEAAGINPKITMIATMALSGGIASMAGVTEITAKYY
;
A
#
# COMPACT_ATOMS: atom_id res chain seq x y z
N ILE A 1 -3.86 -6.54 1.30
CA ILE A 1 -4.16 -6.05 2.67
C ILE A 1 -4.42 -4.55 2.65
N GLY A 2 -3.52 -3.72 2.12
CA GLY A 2 -3.73 -2.26 2.09
C GLY A 2 -5.00 -1.84 1.35
N SER A 3 -5.35 -2.52 0.26
CA SER A 3 -6.61 -2.29 -0.45
C SER A 3 -7.84 -2.65 0.40
N MET A 4 -7.76 -3.68 1.24
CA MET A 4 -8.83 -3.99 2.20
C MET A 4 -8.99 -2.89 3.25
N CYS A 5 -7.89 -2.35 3.78
CA CYS A 5 -7.94 -1.21 4.70
C CYS A 5 -8.62 0.01 4.05
N SER A 6 -8.36 0.25 2.77
CA SER A 6 -8.98 1.34 2.03
C SER A 6 -10.49 1.12 1.82
N VAL A 7 -10.92 -0.10 1.50
CA VAL A 7 -12.35 -0.45 1.37
C VAL A 7 -13.07 -0.27 2.71
N LEU A 8 -12.48 -0.78 3.80
CA LEU A 8 -13.05 -0.61 5.14
C LEU A 8 -13.20 0.86 5.53
N THR A 9 -12.21 1.70 5.18
CA THR A 9 -12.29 3.14 5.43
C THR A 9 -13.38 3.79 4.58
N ALA A 10 -13.54 3.40 3.32
CA ALA A 10 -14.60 3.89 2.45
C ALA A 10 -16.00 3.52 2.94
N LEU A 11 -16.15 2.31 3.50
CA LEU A 11 -17.42 1.83 4.07
C LEU A 11 -17.72 2.46 5.44
N ALA A 12 -16.69 2.78 6.24
CA ALA A 12 -16.86 3.43 7.54
C ALA A 12 -17.32 4.89 7.43
N PHE A 13 -16.96 5.58 6.34
CA PHE A 13 -17.26 7.00 6.16
C PHE A 13 -17.99 7.31 4.84
N PRO A 14 -19.20 6.78 4.58
CA PRO A 14 -19.90 6.93 3.31
C PRO A 14 -20.39 8.36 3.05
N GLY A 15 -20.53 9.19 4.09
CA GLY A 15 -21.08 10.56 3.99
C GLY A 15 -20.02 11.65 3.74
N LEU A 16 -18.73 11.33 3.63
CA LEU A 16 -17.70 12.33 3.39
C LEU A 16 -17.67 12.79 1.93
N PRO A 17 -17.43 14.10 1.66
CA PRO A 17 -17.26 14.60 0.29
C PRO A 17 -16.02 14.02 -0.39
N LYS A 18 -16.08 13.80 -1.72
CA LYS A 18 -15.01 13.24 -2.55
C LYS A 18 -13.59 13.78 -2.25
N PRO A 19 -13.37 15.11 -2.14
CA PRO A 19 -12.03 15.66 -1.96
C PRO A 19 -11.37 15.28 -0.62
N ILE A 20 -12.15 14.85 0.37
CA ILE A 20 -11.64 14.41 1.67
C ILE A 20 -11.55 12.88 1.73
N LEU A 21 -12.54 12.19 1.17
CA LEU A 21 -12.62 10.73 1.23
C LEU A 21 -11.53 10.04 0.40
N LEU A 22 -11.23 10.54 -0.80
CA LEU A 22 -10.19 9.95 -1.67
C LEU A 22 -8.78 9.99 -1.05
N PRO A 23 -8.28 11.13 -0.54
CA PRO A 23 -7.01 11.14 0.17
C PRO A 23 -7.00 10.25 1.42
N LEU A 24 -8.10 10.20 2.15
CA LEU A 24 -8.22 9.37 3.35
C LEU A 24 -8.08 7.87 3.01
N ILE A 25 -8.75 7.41 1.96
CA ILE A 25 -8.67 6.03 1.45
C ILE A 25 -7.24 5.69 1.01
N LEU A 26 -6.57 6.61 0.30
CA LEU A 26 -5.19 6.43 -0.13
C LEU A 26 -4.22 6.32 1.05
N ILE A 27 -4.38 7.18 2.07
CA ILE A 27 -3.55 7.15 3.29
C ILE A 27 -3.81 5.86 4.08
N ALA A 28 -5.06 5.45 4.24
CA ALA A 28 -5.41 4.22 4.93
C ALA A 28 -4.85 2.97 4.21
N GLY A 29 -4.95 2.95 2.89
CA GLY A 29 -4.35 1.90 2.06
C GLY A 29 -2.83 1.85 2.17
N PHE A 30 -2.17 3.02 2.10
CA PHE A 30 -0.72 3.14 2.30
C PHE A 30 -0.31 2.64 3.69
N ALA A 31 -0.99 3.08 4.75
CA ALA A 31 -0.70 2.65 6.12
C ALA A 31 -0.88 1.14 6.30
N GLY A 32 -1.97 0.56 5.80
CA GLY A 32 -2.20 -0.88 5.84
C GLY A 32 -1.13 -1.68 5.10
N GLY A 33 -0.71 -1.22 3.92
CA GLY A 33 0.39 -1.82 3.16
C GLY A 33 1.75 -1.66 3.83
N ALA A 34 2.01 -0.50 4.43
CA ALA A 34 3.24 -0.23 5.17
C ALA A 34 3.37 -1.14 6.41
N VAL A 35 2.31 -1.29 7.19
CA VAL A 35 2.27 -2.20 8.34
C VAL A 35 2.52 -3.65 7.91
N TRP A 36 1.92 -4.07 6.80
CA TRP A 36 2.16 -5.41 6.26
C TRP A 36 3.60 -5.59 5.79
N GLY A 37 4.20 -4.58 5.18
CA GLY A 37 5.59 -4.56 4.73
C GLY A 37 6.62 -4.50 5.87
N LEU A 38 6.22 -4.04 7.08
CA LEU A 38 7.09 -4.09 8.26
C LEU A 38 7.46 -5.52 8.65
N ILE A 39 6.59 -6.50 8.45
CA ILE A 39 6.81 -7.89 8.86
C ILE A 39 8.04 -8.48 8.17
N PRO A 40 8.14 -8.55 6.83
CA PRO A 40 9.31 -9.07 6.16
C PRO A 40 10.55 -8.18 6.39
N GLY A 41 10.36 -6.86 6.51
CA GLY A 41 11.44 -5.93 6.83
C GLY A 41 12.08 -6.21 8.19
N TYR A 42 11.28 -6.44 9.22
CA TYR A 42 11.75 -6.80 10.55
C TYR A 42 12.46 -8.17 10.56
N LEU A 43 11.85 -9.18 9.95
CA LEU A 43 12.43 -10.52 9.88
C LEU A 43 13.78 -10.53 9.15
N LYS A 44 13.91 -9.75 8.07
CA LYS A 44 15.18 -9.58 7.36
C LYS A 44 16.22 -8.87 8.20
N ALA A 45 15.86 -7.71 8.76
CA ALA A 45 16.82 -6.83 9.45
C ALA A 45 17.31 -7.40 10.80
N VAL A 46 16.45 -8.12 11.54
CA VAL A 46 16.75 -8.60 12.89
C VAL A 46 17.13 -10.08 12.90
N LYS A 47 16.42 -10.91 12.13
CA LYS A 47 16.64 -12.37 12.11
C LYS A 47 17.48 -12.85 10.92
N GLY A 48 17.78 -12.00 9.95
CA GLY A 48 18.54 -12.37 8.75
C GLY A 48 17.81 -13.34 7.80
N ILE A 49 16.50 -13.52 7.98
CA ILE A 49 15.69 -14.44 7.17
C ILE A 49 15.58 -13.89 5.74
N ASN A 50 15.57 -14.80 4.76
CA ASN A 50 15.40 -14.42 3.35
C ASN A 50 14.03 -13.79 3.14
N GLU A 51 14.02 -12.52 2.72
CA GLU A 51 12.82 -11.74 2.48
C GLU A 51 11.89 -12.33 1.41
N VAL A 52 12.46 -13.00 0.40
CA VAL A 52 11.67 -13.61 -0.69
C VAL A 52 10.75 -14.70 -0.16
N ILE A 53 11.31 -15.59 0.69
CA ILE A 53 10.55 -16.68 1.29
C ILE A 53 9.44 -16.12 2.19
N VAL A 54 9.77 -15.13 3.02
CA VAL A 54 8.80 -14.49 3.91
C VAL A 54 7.68 -13.83 3.11
N CYS A 55 8.01 -13.10 2.04
CA CYS A 55 7.00 -12.45 1.19
C CYS A 55 6.07 -13.45 0.51
N ILE A 56 6.59 -14.58 0.02
CA ILE A 56 5.76 -15.64 -0.57
C ILE A 56 4.78 -16.20 0.46
N MET A 57 5.27 -16.53 1.66
CA MET A 57 4.41 -17.04 2.75
C MET A 57 3.35 -16.02 3.17
N LEU A 58 3.75 -14.77 3.35
CA LEU A 58 2.82 -13.68 3.68
C LEU A 58 1.79 -13.41 2.58
N ASN A 59 2.11 -13.67 1.32
CA ASN A 59 1.16 -13.54 0.23
C ASN A 59 -0.01 -14.56 0.39
N TYR A 60 0.28 -15.83 0.69
CA TYR A 60 -0.74 -16.82 0.98
C TYR A 60 -1.59 -16.45 2.20
N VAL A 61 -0.92 -15.99 3.28
CA VAL A 61 -1.64 -15.52 4.48
C VAL A 61 -2.56 -14.34 4.12
N ALA A 62 -2.08 -13.38 3.33
CA ALA A 62 -2.87 -12.24 2.89
C ALA A 62 -4.09 -12.66 2.06
N GLN A 63 -3.94 -13.63 1.14
CA GLN A 63 -5.04 -14.15 0.33
C GLN A 63 -6.11 -14.82 1.19
N LEU A 64 -5.71 -15.69 2.10
CA LEU A 64 -6.63 -16.38 3.00
C LEU A 64 -7.33 -15.40 3.95
N PHE A 65 -6.59 -14.44 4.49
CA PHE A 65 -7.15 -13.40 5.36
C PHE A 65 -8.16 -12.50 4.63
N THR A 66 -7.83 -12.10 3.41
CA THR A 66 -8.76 -11.32 2.57
C THR A 66 -10.01 -12.13 2.23
N SER A 67 -9.84 -13.40 1.86
CA SER A 67 -10.96 -14.31 1.59
C SER A 67 -11.86 -14.50 2.81
N TYR A 68 -11.28 -14.65 3.99
CA TYR A 68 -12.02 -14.73 5.24
C TYR A 68 -12.85 -13.47 5.51
N LEU A 69 -12.27 -12.28 5.30
CA LEU A 69 -12.98 -11.01 5.53
C LEU A 69 -14.15 -10.83 4.55
N VAL A 70 -13.94 -11.16 3.27
CA VAL A 70 -14.95 -10.99 2.22
C VAL A 70 -16.10 -12.01 2.36
N ASN A 71 -15.79 -13.25 2.75
CA ASN A 71 -16.81 -14.31 2.92
C ASN A 71 -17.49 -14.30 4.30
N GLY A 72 -16.90 -13.60 5.29
CA GLY A 72 -17.39 -13.56 6.68
C GLY A 72 -18.01 -12.21 7.02
N PRO A 73 -17.32 -11.38 7.85
CA PRO A 73 -17.93 -10.21 8.48
C PRO A 73 -18.32 -9.08 7.53
N PHE A 74 -17.73 -9.02 6.32
CA PHE A 74 -17.98 -7.96 5.33
C PHE A 74 -18.70 -8.46 4.07
N LYS A 75 -19.30 -9.66 4.14
CA LYS A 75 -20.08 -10.22 3.04
C LYS A 75 -21.33 -9.38 2.80
N ASP A 76 -21.61 -9.04 1.54
CA ASP A 76 -22.88 -8.47 1.14
C ASP A 76 -23.97 -9.56 1.08
N GLU A 77 -25.26 -9.19 1.16
CA GLU A 77 -26.42 -10.11 1.19
C GLU A 77 -26.66 -10.83 -0.17
N GLY A 78 -25.69 -10.82 -1.08
CA GLY A 78 -25.73 -11.46 -2.39
C GLY A 78 -25.21 -12.90 -2.43
N MET A 79 -25.47 -13.61 -3.54
CA MET A 79 -24.98 -14.98 -3.80
C MET A 79 -23.47 -15.02 -4.08
N GLN A 80 -22.85 -13.91 -4.46
CA GLN A 80 -21.41 -13.83 -4.77
C GLN A 80 -20.62 -13.28 -3.57
N ALA A 81 -19.39 -13.77 -3.42
CA ALA A 81 -18.47 -13.33 -2.38
C ALA A 81 -17.83 -11.98 -2.75
N HIS A 82 -18.55 -10.89 -2.46
CA HIS A 82 -18.03 -9.52 -2.59
C HIS A 82 -18.45 -8.67 -1.38
N THR A 83 -17.71 -7.62 -1.13
CA THR A 83 -18.06 -6.58 -0.14
C THR A 83 -19.15 -5.66 -0.71
N LYS A 84 -19.85 -4.92 0.18
CA LYS A 84 -20.77 -3.85 -0.25
C LYS A 84 -20.09 -2.88 -1.20
N GLN A 85 -20.83 -2.40 -2.20
CA GLN A 85 -20.30 -1.44 -3.17
C GLN A 85 -19.84 -0.16 -2.49
N ILE A 86 -18.70 0.35 -2.93
CA ILE A 86 -18.13 1.60 -2.44
C ILE A 86 -19.04 2.76 -2.91
N SER A 87 -19.28 3.74 -2.02
CA SER A 87 -20.07 4.92 -2.33
C SER A 87 -19.54 5.66 -3.57
N GLU A 88 -20.40 6.31 -4.34
CA GLU A 88 -19.99 7.08 -5.53
C GLU A 88 -18.94 8.15 -5.22
N ASN A 89 -18.93 8.65 -3.98
CA ASN A 89 -17.94 9.61 -3.50
C ASN A 89 -16.51 9.04 -3.38
N ALA A 90 -16.37 7.72 -3.29
CA ALA A 90 -15.07 7.04 -3.20
C ALA A 90 -14.54 6.56 -4.57
N ARG A 91 -15.26 6.79 -5.66
CA ARG A 91 -14.91 6.33 -7.01
C ARG A 91 -14.15 7.39 -7.79
N PHE A 92 -13.13 6.97 -8.53
CA PHE A 92 -12.48 7.84 -9.52
C PHE A 92 -13.39 8.07 -10.72
N VAL A 93 -13.35 9.28 -11.26
CA VAL A 93 -14.09 9.65 -12.48
C VAL A 93 -13.39 9.03 -13.70
N ARG A 94 -14.17 8.35 -14.56
CA ARG A 94 -13.71 7.87 -15.86
C ARG A 94 -13.85 8.97 -16.90
N TYR A 95 -12.80 9.21 -17.69
CA TYR A 95 -12.83 10.22 -18.75
C TYR A 95 -13.57 9.76 -20.01
N THR A 96 -13.56 8.46 -20.30
CA THR A 96 -14.14 7.91 -21.53
C THR A 96 -14.81 6.57 -21.25
N THR A 97 -15.99 6.35 -21.79
CA THR A 97 -16.74 5.09 -21.70
C THR A 97 -16.03 3.91 -22.37
N SER A 98 -15.21 4.17 -23.39
CA SER A 98 -14.44 3.14 -24.11
C SER A 98 -13.05 2.87 -23.56
N SER A 99 -12.53 3.69 -22.65
CA SER A 99 -11.18 3.54 -22.07
C SER A 99 -11.25 3.44 -20.55
N GLN A 100 -10.37 2.61 -19.98
CA GLN A 100 -10.20 2.51 -18.53
C GLN A 100 -9.32 3.63 -17.95
N LEU A 101 -9.07 4.70 -18.72
CA LEU A 101 -8.33 5.87 -18.28
C LEU A 101 -9.14 6.62 -17.21
N THR A 102 -8.58 6.68 -16.02
CA THR A 102 -9.18 7.27 -14.83
C THR A 102 -8.21 8.30 -14.23
N ASN A 103 -8.69 9.16 -13.36
CA ASN A 103 -7.85 10.07 -12.54
C ASN A 103 -6.73 9.35 -11.76
N ALA A 104 -6.76 8.04 -11.64
CA ALA A 104 -5.70 7.24 -11.04
C ALA A 104 -4.31 7.44 -11.67
N VAL A 105 -4.25 7.79 -12.98
CA VAL A 105 -3.00 8.10 -13.67
C VAL A 105 -2.28 9.30 -13.03
N PHE A 106 -3.02 10.35 -12.67
CA PHE A 106 -2.43 11.52 -11.98
C PHE A 106 -1.89 11.15 -10.61
N VAL A 107 -2.59 10.27 -9.87
CA VAL A 107 -2.12 9.74 -8.59
C VAL A 107 -0.83 8.96 -8.78
N ALA A 108 -0.73 8.12 -9.81
CA ALA A 108 0.49 7.37 -10.12
C ALA A 108 1.67 8.29 -10.43
N ILE A 109 1.46 9.32 -11.25
CA ILE A 109 2.50 10.32 -11.57
C ILE A 109 2.95 11.06 -10.30
N LEU A 110 2.00 11.47 -9.46
CA LEU A 110 2.31 12.14 -8.20
C LEU A 110 3.15 11.24 -7.28
N ILE A 111 2.81 9.96 -7.17
CA ILE A 111 3.58 8.98 -6.39
C ILE A 111 5.01 8.85 -6.92
N ILE A 112 5.19 8.75 -8.24
CA ILE A 112 6.50 8.64 -8.88
C ILE A 112 7.35 9.88 -8.54
N VAL A 113 6.79 11.07 -8.66
CA VAL A 113 7.48 12.33 -8.33
C VAL A 113 7.84 12.38 -6.83
N CYS A 114 6.93 11.99 -5.94
CA CYS A 114 7.19 11.93 -4.51
C CYS A 114 8.32 10.95 -4.17
N ILE A 115 8.34 9.76 -4.79
CA ILE A 115 9.40 8.76 -4.59
C ILE A 115 10.74 9.30 -5.12
N TYR A 116 10.74 9.94 -6.28
CA TYR A 116 11.95 10.55 -6.83
C TYR A 116 12.53 11.61 -5.88
N ILE A 117 11.69 12.52 -5.38
CA ILE A 117 12.11 13.55 -4.43
C ILE A 117 12.62 12.89 -3.13
N LEU A 118 11.89 11.90 -2.61
CA LEU A 118 12.28 11.18 -1.39
C LEU A 118 13.65 10.52 -1.54
N LEU A 119 13.89 9.81 -2.64
CA LEU A 119 15.14 9.07 -2.85
C LEU A 119 16.34 9.98 -3.16
N TRP A 120 16.13 11.07 -3.92
CA TRP A 120 17.24 11.88 -4.42
C TRP A 120 17.43 13.20 -3.71
N LYS A 121 16.40 13.74 -3.07
CA LYS A 121 16.43 15.08 -2.47
C LYS A 121 16.31 15.09 -0.95
N THR A 122 16.13 13.91 -0.30
CA THR A 122 15.99 13.85 1.17
C THR A 122 17.12 13.07 1.83
N SER A 123 17.35 13.36 3.12
CA SER A 123 18.31 12.64 3.97
C SER A 123 17.89 11.17 4.19
N ALA A 124 16.58 10.89 4.20
CA ALA A 124 16.08 9.52 4.28
C ALA A 124 16.47 8.70 3.03
N GLY A 125 16.30 9.28 1.84
CA GLY A 125 16.72 8.63 0.59
C GLY A 125 18.23 8.44 0.51
N PHE A 126 19.03 9.37 1.02
CA PHE A 126 20.47 9.18 1.14
C PHE A 126 20.80 7.96 2.00
N LYS A 127 20.20 7.82 3.19
CA LYS A 127 20.39 6.65 4.07
C LYS A 127 20.01 5.34 3.38
N ILE A 128 18.87 5.31 2.68
CA ILE A 128 18.41 4.13 1.94
C ILE A 128 19.43 3.72 0.88
N ARG A 129 19.92 4.66 0.08
CA ARG A 129 20.92 4.38 -0.96
C ARG A 129 22.27 3.94 -0.39
N THR A 130 22.73 4.57 0.68
CA THR A 130 24.00 4.24 1.34
C THR A 130 23.96 2.81 1.90
N VAL A 131 22.88 2.43 2.60
CA VAL A 131 22.71 1.06 3.12
C VAL A 131 22.61 0.04 1.97
N GLY A 132 21.96 0.41 0.86
CA GLY A 132 21.86 -0.46 -0.32
C GLY A 132 23.20 -0.71 -1.03
N LEU A 133 24.11 0.27 -1.00
CA LEU A 133 25.44 0.12 -1.61
C LEU A 133 26.40 -0.70 -0.73
N ASN A 134 26.46 -0.42 0.56
CA ASN A 134 27.33 -1.16 1.48
C ASN A 134 26.78 -1.07 2.92
N PHE A 135 26.37 -2.22 3.45
CA PHE A 135 25.84 -2.34 4.80
C PHE A 135 26.86 -1.91 5.87
N PHE A 136 28.10 -2.44 5.81
CA PHE A 136 29.14 -2.18 6.82
C PHE A 136 29.63 -0.73 6.77
N SER A 137 29.81 -0.18 5.58
CA SER A 137 30.23 1.23 5.44
C SER A 137 29.16 2.20 5.94
N SER A 138 27.86 1.87 5.80
CA SER A 138 26.77 2.70 6.32
C SER A 138 26.74 2.70 7.84
N GLU A 139 27.03 1.56 8.48
CA GLU A 139 27.11 1.45 9.93
C GLU A 139 28.29 2.28 10.49
N ALA A 140 29.45 2.21 9.84
CA ALA A 140 30.63 3.02 10.19
C ALA A 140 30.35 4.54 10.03
N ALA A 141 29.48 4.94 9.12
CA ALA A 141 29.03 6.32 8.93
C ALA A 141 27.93 6.74 9.91
N GLY A 142 27.60 5.93 10.93
CA GLY A 142 26.59 6.23 11.94
C GLY A 142 25.14 6.06 11.50
N ILE A 143 24.90 5.45 10.34
CA ILE A 143 23.55 5.12 9.86
C ILE A 143 23.18 3.75 10.42
N ASN A 144 22.01 3.60 11.04
CA ASN A 144 21.54 2.28 11.48
C ASN A 144 20.92 1.51 10.30
N PRO A 145 21.61 0.45 9.78
CA PRO A 145 21.17 -0.25 8.59
C PRO A 145 19.86 -1.02 8.84
N LYS A 146 19.68 -1.59 10.03
CA LYS A 146 18.49 -2.39 10.38
C LYS A 146 17.23 -1.57 10.32
N ILE A 147 17.24 -0.39 10.93
CA ILE A 147 16.08 0.54 10.92
C ILE A 147 15.82 1.02 9.49
N THR A 148 16.86 1.33 8.74
CA THR A 148 16.72 1.77 7.33
C THR A 148 16.10 0.68 6.47
N MET A 149 16.50 -0.59 6.63
CA MET A 149 15.91 -1.72 5.91
C MET A 149 14.42 -1.90 6.24
N ILE A 150 14.05 -1.86 7.53
CA ILE A 150 12.66 -1.97 7.97
C ILE A 150 11.82 -0.83 7.38
N ALA A 151 12.30 0.39 7.47
CA ALA A 151 11.60 1.56 6.93
C ALA A 151 11.44 1.48 5.40
N THR A 152 12.46 1.00 4.67
CA THR A 152 12.40 0.83 3.23
C THR A 152 11.36 -0.21 2.82
N MET A 153 11.30 -1.35 3.52
CA MET A 153 10.32 -2.39 3.26
C MET A 153 8.89 -1.92 3.58
N ALA A 154 8.71 -1.14 4.66
CA ALA A 154 7.42 -0.53 4.98
C ALA A 154 6.98 0.46 3.91
N LEU A 155 7.86 1.35 3.46
CA LEU A 155 7.59 2.28 2.37
C LEU A 155 7.22 1.56 1.07
N SER A 156 7.98 0.51 0.72
CA SER A 156 7.70 -0.31 -0.47
C SER A 156 6.32 -0.97 -0.38
N GLY A 157 5.97 -1.56 0.77
CA GLY A 157 4.65 -2.15 1.02
C GLY A 157 3.52 -1.12 0.93
N GLY A 158 3.74 0.08 1.49
CA GLY A 158 2.79 1.20 1.40
C GLY A 158 2.54 1.64 -0.04
N ILE A 159 3.60 1.83 -0.82
CA ILE A 159 3.52 2.23 -2.24
C ILE A 159 2.84 1.13 -3.07
N ALA A 160 3.22 -0.13 -2.89
CA ALA A 160 2.62 -1.26 -3.59
C ALA A 160 1.11 -1.38 -3.30
N SER A 161 0.69 -1.08 -2.08
CA SER A 161 -0.74 -1.10 -1.72
C SER A 161 -1.54 0.00 -2.42
N MET A 162 -0.94 1.15 -2.72
CA MET A 162 -1.63 2.23 -3.44
C MET A 162 -2.05 1.81 -4.85
N ALA A 163 -1.30 0.91 -5.50
CA ALA A 163 -1.73 0.33 -6.77
C ALA A 163 -3.03 -0.48 -6.62
N GLY A 164 -3.15 -1.29 -5.57
CA GLY A 164 -4.39 -2.02 -5.28
C GLY A 164 -5.56 -1.11 -4.89
N VAL A 165 -5.29 -0.01 -4.19
CA VAL A 165 -6.31 1.00 -3.85
C VAL A 165 -6.84 1.68 -5.11
N THR A 166 -5.94 2.11 -6.00
CA THR A 166 -6.33 2.76 -7.27
C THR A 166 -7.11 1.81 -8.18
N GLU A 167 -6.78 0.52 -8.19
CA GLU A 167 -7.50 -0.47 -8.98
C GLU A 167 -8.95 -0.68 -8.46
N ILE A 168 -9.12 -0.80 -7.14
CA ILE A 168 -10.45 -0.95 -6.54
C ILE A 168 -11.31 0.29 -6.78
N THR A 169 -10.77 1.48 -6.55
CA THR A 169 -11.52 2.74 -6.69
C THR A 169 -11.79 3.14 -8.14
N ALA A 170 -11.01 2.60 -9.10
CA ALA A 170 -11.13 2.91 -10.51
C ALA A 170 -11.92 1.87 -11.32
N LYS A 171 -11.87 0.59 -10.92
CA LYS A 171 -12.35 -0.53 -11.74
C LYS A 171 -13.37 -1.43 -11.03
N TYR A 172 -13.11 -1.78 -9.77
CA TYR A 172 -13.92 -2.72 -8.99
C TYR A 172 -14.64 -1.97 -7.86
N TYR A 173 -15.82 -1.44 -8.12
CA TYR A 173 -16.68 -0.73 -7.17
C TYR A 173 -18.09 -1.27 -7.12
#